data_f3461be73237562abb8db6b3e9976869
#
_entry.id   f3461be73237562abb8db6b3e9976869
#
_cell.length_a   1.000
_cell.length_b   1.000
_cell.length_c   1.000
_cell.angle_alpha   90.00
_cell.angle_beta   90.00
_cell.angle_gamma   90.00
#
_symmetry.space_group_name_H-M   'P 1'
#
loop_
_entity.id
_entity.type
_entity.pdbx_description
1 polymer ?
#
loop_
_entity_poly.entity_id
_entity_poly.type
_entity_poly.pdbx_seq_one_letter_code
_entity_poly.pdbx_strand_id
1 'polypeptide(L)' 'MISFRAMADPTYTSRIHIDRVKGPIRHAYVTPFKEPIRFGVHGAIKQFYGVEPDEDLPATLDHIIAAVGG' A
#
# COMPACT_ATOMS: atom_id res chain seq x y z
N MET A 1 -9.85 8.43 1.00
CA MET A 1 -9.58 7.96 2.36
C MET A 1 -10.44 6.76 2.69
N ILE A 2 -9.84 5.73 3.30
CA ILE A 2 -10.55 4.52 3.71
C ILE A 2 -10.63 4.53 5.24
N SER A 3 -11.81 4.21 5.76
CA SER A 3 -12.08 4.20 7.19
C SER A 3 -12.81 2.91 7.56
N PHE A 4 -12.37 2.24 8.62
CA PHE A 4 -13.00 1.04 9.15
C PHE A 4 -13.51 1.31 10.56
N ARG A 5 -14.77 0.90 10.85
CA ARG A 5 -15.41 1.11 12.16
C ARG A 5 -16.04 -0.17 12.66
N ALA A 6 -16.02 -0.34 13.99
CA ALA A 6 -16.76 -1.38 14.67
C ALA A 6 -18.26 -1.02 14.76
N MET A 7 -19.09 -1.98 15.23
CA MET A 7 -20.55 -1.86 15.21
C MET A 7 -21.10 -0.71 16.04
N ALA A 8 -20.54 -0.47 17.23
CA ALA A 8 -20.97 0.61 18.13
C ALA A 8 -19.98 1.76 18.01
N ASP A 9 -19.51 2.29 19.14
CA ASP A 9 -18.42 3.23 19.12
C ASP A 9 -17.14 2.52 18.68
N PRO A 10 -16.39 3.06 17.74
CA PRO A 10 -15.21 2.38 17.25
C PRO A 10 -14.12 2.32 18.29
N THR A 11 -13.53 1.13 18.46
CA THR A 11 -12.30 0.96 19.23
C THR A 11 -11.13 1.56 18.46
N TYR A 12 -11.18 1.44 17.13
CA TYR A 12 -10.12 1.91 16.25
C TYR A 12 -10.71 2.31 14.90
N THR A 13 -10.23 3.40 14.34
CA THR A 13 -10.57 3.82 12.98
C THR A 13 -9.29 3.95 12.19
N SER A 14 -9.18 3.18 11.11
CA SER A 14 -8.05 3.27 10.21
C SER A 14 -8.28 4.37 9.19
N ARG A 15 -7.31 5.29 9.05
CA ARG A 15 -7.37 6.38 8.08
C ARG A 15 -6.15 6.33 7.21
N ILE A 16 -6.38 6.15 5.92
CA ILE A 16 -5.33 5.93 4.95
C ILE A 16 -5.53 6.86 3.76
N HIS A 17 -4.44 7.51 3.35
CA HIS A 17 -4.38 8.33 2.15
C HIS A 17 -3.37 7.72 1.20
N ILE A 18 -3.76 7.52 -0.06
CA ILE A 18 -2.90 6.91 -1.07
C ILE A 18 -2.61 7.91 -2.17
N ASP A 19 -1.32 8.18 -2.41
CA ASP A 19 -0.85 9.01 -3.50
C ASP A 19 -0.15 8.16 -4.55
N ARG A 20 -0.49 8.41 -5.82
CA ARG A 20 0.29 7.87 -6.92
C ARG A 20 1.48 8.77 -7.14
N VAL A 21 2.69 8.22 -6.98
CA VAL A 21 3.93 9.00 -7.12
C VAL A 21 4.36 9.05 -8.58
N LYS A 22 4.60 7.89 -9.18
CA LYS A 22 5.05 7.79 -10.57
C LYS A 22 4.84 6.37 -11.07
N GLY A 23 4.19 6.21 -12.22
CA GLY A 23 3.96 4.89 -12.80
C GLY A 23 3.28 3.95 -11.80
N PRO A 24 3.86 2.78 -11.51
CA PRO A 24 3.28 1.84 -10.55
C PRO A 24 3.57 2.19 -9.09
N ILE A 25 4.36 3.23 -8.83
CA ILE A 25 4.78 3.58 -7.47
C ILE A 25 3.69 4.39 -6.77
N ARG A 26 3.24 3.91 -5.61
CA ARG A 26 2.24 4.56 -4.78
C ARG A 26 2.70 4.60 -3.34
N HIS A 27 2.30 5.64 -2.62
CA HIS A 27 2.59 5.77 -1.20
C HIS A 27 1.28 5.81 -0.43
N ALA A 28 1.15 4.93 0.56
CA ALA A 28 -0.02 4.90 1.44
C ALA A 28 0.38 5.44 2.81
N TYR A 29 -0.30 6.49 3.24
CA TYR A 29 -0.05 7.14 4.52
C TYR A 29 -1.11 6.70 5.52
N VAL A 30 -0.67 6.05 6.59
CA VAL A 30 -1.55 5.58 7.66
C VAL A 30 -1.45 6.57 8.81
N THR A 31 -2.54 7.27 9.11
CA THR A 31 -2.58 8.24 10.20
C THR A 31 -2.35 7.55 11.53
N PRO A 32 -1.48 8.03 12.42
CA PRO A 32 -0.72 9.30 12.39
C PRO A 32 0.73 9.18 11.90
N PHE A 33 1.09 8.09 11.26
CA PHE A 33 2.48 7.84 10.89
C PHE A 33 2.88 8.68 9.68
N LYS A 34 4.12 9.20 9.71
CA LYS A 34 4.63 10.06 8.63
C LYS A 34 5.27 9.28 7.51
N GLU A 35 5.86 8.12 7.83
CA GLU A 35 6.49 7.27 6.82
C GLU A 35 5.44 6.47 6.07
N PRO A 36 5.39 6.54 4.75
CA PRO A 36 4.40 5.81 3.98
C PRO A 36 4.75 4.34 3.81
N ILE A 37 3.73 3.53 3.59
CA ILE A 37 3.90 2.19 3.04
C ILE A 37 4.06 2.36 1.54
N ARG A 38 5.17 1.88 0.97
CA ARG A 38 5.48 2.05 -0.45
C ARG A 38 5.06 0.83 -1.23
N PHE A 39 4.32 1.07 -2.30
CA PHE A 39 3.85 0.05 -3.22
C PHE A 39 4.47 0.27 -4.60
N GLY A 40 4.74 -0.81 -5.29
CA GLY A 40 5.24 -0.76 -6.65
C GLY A 40 5.16 -2.13 -7.30
N VAL A 41 6.19 -2.46 -8.07
CA VAL A 41 6.31 -3.76 -8.71
C VAL A 41 7.77 -4.21 -8.64
N HIS A 42 7.99 -5.51 -8.79
CA HIS A 42 9.33 -6.08 -8.81
C HIS A 42 9.31 -7.43 -9.53
N GLY A 43 10.49 -7.97 -9.85
CA GLY A 43 10.63 -9.29 -10.41
C GLY A 43 9.78 -9.53 -11.65
N ALA A 44 9.18 -10.71 -11.74
CA ALA A 44 8.38 -11.12 -12.89
C ALA A 44 7.13 -10.27 -13.10
N ILE A 45 6.64 -9.60 -12.06
CA ILE A 45 5.47 -8.72 -12.16
C ILE A 45 5.75 -7.55 -13.10
N LYS A 46 6.98 -7.03 -13.09
CA LYS A 46 7.38 -5.95 -14.02
C LYS A 46 7.19 -6.36 -15.46
N GLN A 47 7.63 -7.57 -15.79
CA GLN A 47 7.51 -8.09 -17.14
C GLN A 47 6.06 -8.35 -17.53
N PHE A 48 5.27 -8.87 -16.59
CA PHE A 48 3.86 -9.13 -16.82
C PHE A 48 3.08 -7.86 -17.18
N TYR A 49 3.36 -6.76 -16.49
CA TYR A 49 2.70 -5.47 -16.77
C TYR A 49 3.42 -4.65 -17.82
N GLY A 50 4.61 -5.04 -18.26
CA GLY A 50 5.38 -4.30 -19.25
C GLY A 50 5.88 -2.95 -18.76
N VAL A 51 6.24 -2.87 -17.48
CA VAL A 51 6.70 -1.61 -16.87
C VAL A 51 8.13 -1.74 -16.36
N GLU A 52 8.85 -0.60 -16.39
CA GLU A 52 10.18 -0.47 -15.81
C GLU A 52 10.14 0.66 -14.79
N PRO A 53 9.92 0.33 -13.51
CA PRO A 53 9.87 1.34 -12.47
C PRO A 53 11.27 1.87 -12.13
N ASP A 54 11.33 3.06 -11.52
CA ASP A 54 12.59 3.66 -11.09
C ASP A 54 13.26 2.85 -9.98
N GLU A 55 12.47 2.13 -9.18
CA GLU A 55 12.98 1.25 -8.13
C GLU A 55 12.06 0.04 -7.96
N ASP A 56 12.62 -1.05 -7.45
CA ASP A 56 11.85 -2.23 -7.13
C ASP A 56 11.21 -2.05 -5.75
N LEU A 57 9.89 -2.24 -5.69
CA LEU A 57 9.13 -2.12 -4.46
C LEU A 57 8.17 -3.29 -4.31
N PRO A 58 7.79 -3.65 -3.08
CA PRO A 58 6.79 -4.69 -2.87
C PRO A 58 5.49 -4.34 -3.59
N ALA A 59 4.89 -5.35 -4.23
CA ALA A 59 3.61 -5.19 -4.88
C ALA A 59 2.46 -5.24 -3.88
N THR A 60 1.27 -4.85 -4.33
CA THR A 60 0.07 -4.92 -3.49
C THR A 60 -0.12 -6.32 -2.90
N LEU A 61 0.07 -7.36 -3.70
CA LEU A 61 -0.05 -8.74 -3.23
C LEU A 61 0.91 -9.05 -2.09
N ASP A 62 2.15 -8.59 -2.18
CA ASP A 62 3.16 -8.80 -1.13
C ASP A 62 2.70 -8.17 0.18
N HIS A 63 2.14 -6.96 0.13
CA HIS A 63 1.62 -6.27 1.31
C HIS A 63 0.43 -7.01 1.93
N ILE A 64 -0.47 -7.55 1.09
CA ILE A 64 -1.61 -8.31 1.57
C ILE A 64 -1.14 -9.55 2.32
N ILE A 65 -0.20 -10.29 1.74
CA ILE A 65 0.33 -11.51 2.35
C ILE A 65 1.05 -11.17 3.67
N ALA A 66 1.87 -10.12 3.67
CA ALA A 66 2.55 -9.69 4.88
C ALA A 66 1.57 -9.28 5.98
N ALA A 67 0.50 -8.58 5.62
CA ALA A 67 -0.52 -8.15 6.57
C ALA A 67 -1.26 -9.34 7.18
N VAL A 68 -1.54 -10.37 6.39
CA VAL A 68 -2.21 -11.58 6.88
C VAL A 68 -1.30 -12.38 7.81
N GLY A 69 0.00 -12.44 7.50
CA GLY A 69 0.98 -13.17 8.32
C GLY A 69 1.49 -12.38 9.52
N GLY A 70 1.27 -11.08 9.52
CA GLY A 70 1.76 -10.18 10.57
C GLY A 70 0.71 -9.74 11.62
#